data_6df94aba1435cc113a5b70f418cfe97a
#
_entry.id   6df94aba1435cc113a5b70f418cfe97a
#
_cell.length_a   1.000
_cell.length_b   1.000
_cell.length_c   1.000
_cell.angle_alpha   90.00
_cell.angle_beta   90.00
_cell.angle_gamma   90.00
#
_symmetry.space_group_name_H-M   'P 1'
#
loop_
_entity.id
_entity.type
_entity.pdbx_description
1 polymer ?
#
loop_
_entity_poly.entity_id
_entity_poly.type
_entity_poly.pdbx_seq_one_letter_code
_entity_poly.pdbx_strand_id
1 'polypeptide(L)'
;MRKSQVYSLVGALVLALASLAIVPPRANAQGPGLVSSIINRMERNRRDLRSLRAGIQMEKYNAQVGDKDMYFGDVIYLPTAGREASVRVDWQKPQRETLSVSNGKYTLFRPRLNMAYVGATNSSRSKVSGVLGFGLNVSQAQLRANFEPLQLLGEGVLYGNVHVTWLKLVPKGKASYKYAEIWVDDNGMPVQTKVVERNDDSTTVRLVNVQRNAPVASDEFQLKLPGDVKKVNG
;
A
#
# COMPACT_ATOMS: atom_id res chain seq x y z
N MET A 1 -45.21 62.45 -19.15
CA MET A 1 -45.39 61.17 -18.45
C MET A 1 -44.79 60.02 -19.22
N ARG A 2 -43.48 60.02 -19.55
CA ARG A 2 -42.82 58.90 -20.27
C ARG A 2 -41.43 58.52 -19.73
N LYS A 3 -40.90 59.23 -18.71
CA LYS A 3 -39.57 58.94 -18.14
C LYS A 3 -39.57 58.06 -16.87
N SER A 4 -40.70 57.90 -16.17
CA SER A 4 -40.77 57.13 -14.93
C SER A 4 -40.93 55.60 -15.14
N GLN A 5 -41.42 55.18 -16.31
CA GLN A 5 -41.61 53.73 -16.60
C GLN A 5 -40.34 53.02 -17.02
N VAL A 6 -39.34 53.75 -17.54
CA VAL A 6 -38.07 53.14 -17.98
C VAL A 6 -37.19 52.74 -16.81
N TYR A 7 -37.22 53.50 -15.73
CA TYR A 7 -36.44 53.19 -14.52
C TYR A 7 -36.99 52.00 -13.72
N SER A 8 -38.26 51.74 -13.80
CA SER A 8 -38.91 50.60 -13.14
C SER A 8 -38.55 49.25 -13.81
N LEU A 9 -38.36 49.23 -15.13
CA LEU A 9 -37.98 48.03 -15.89
C LEU A 9 -36.51 47.68 -15.74
N VAL A 10 -35.63 48.66 -15.60
CA VAL A 10 -34.19 48.46 -15.38
C VAL A 10 -33.91 47.95 -13.97
N GLY A 11 -34.65 48.45 -12.98
CA GLY A 11 -34.54 47.99 -11.56
C GLY A 11 -34.95 46.52 -11.38
N ALA A 12 -35.97 46.08 -12.09
CA ALA A 12 -36.43 44.68 -12.03
C ALA A 12 -35.47 43.69 -12.73
N LEU A 13 -34.78 44.14 -13.77
CA LEU A 13 -33.79 43.29 -14.49
C LEU A 13 -32.49 43.08 -13.70
N VAL A 14 -32.06 44.09 -12.93
CA VAL A 14 -30.85 43.97 -12.07
C VAL A 14 -31.07 43.06 -10.87
N LEU A 15 -32.27 43.02 -10.29
CA LEU A 15 -32.63 42.10 -9.20
C LEU A 15 -32.78 40.65 -9.65
N ALA A 16 -33.14 40.39 -10.92
CA ALA A 16 -33.24 39.04 -11.46
C ALA A 16 -31.87 38.43 -11.80
N LEU A 17 -30.82 39.23 -12.04
CA LEU A 17 -29.45 38.75 -12.33
C LEU A 17 -28.65 38.46 -11.08
N ALA A 18 -29.03 38.96 -9.90
CA ALA A 18 -28.31 38.72 -8.64
C ALA A 18 -28.64 37.36 -7.97
N SER A 19 -29.67 36.66 -8.43
CA SER A 19 -30.10 35.38 -7.85
C SER A 19 -29.48 34.13 -8.47
N LEU A 20 -28.55 34.27 -9.45
CA LEU A 20 -27.91 33.13 -10.13
C LEU A 20 -26.51 32.76 -9.66
N ALA A 21 -26.01 33.34 -8.57
CA ALA A 21 -24.60 33.17 -8.14
C ALA A 21 -24.43 32.53 -6.78
N ILE A 22 -25.40 31.78 -6.26
CA ILE A 22 -25.14 30.95 -5.09
C ILE A 22 -25.28 29.49 -5.51
N VAL A 23 -24.29 29.00 -6.26
CA VAL A 23 -24.02 27.57 -6.31
C VAL A 23 -23.30 27.27 -4.99
N PRO A 24 -23.93 26.60 -4.02
CA PRO A 24 -23.21 26.19 -2.82
C PRO A 24 -22.04 25.30 -3.27
N PRO A 25 -20.84 25.50 -2.73
CA PRO A 25 -19.75 24.57 -3.00
C PRO A 25 -20.28 23.18 -2.64
N ARG A 26 -20.23 22.25 -3.59
CA ARG A 26 -20.57 20.85 -3.32
C ARG A 26 -19.61 20.40 -2.23
N ALA A 27 -20.05 20.48 -0.99
CA ALA A 27 -19.32 19.90 0.13
C ALA A 27 -19.13 18.42 -0.22
N ASN A 28 -17.87 18.00 -0.32
CA ASN A 28 -17.49 16.58 -0.49
C ASN A 28 -17.87 15.80 0.78
N ALA A 29 -19.17 15.73 1.08
CA ALA A 29 -19.71 14.92 2.18
C ALA A 29 -19.64 13.41 1.91
N GLN A 30 -19.13 13.00 0.74
CA GLN A 30 -19.00 11.58 0.37
C GLN A 30 -17.73 10.92 0.96
N GLY A 31 -16.76 11.68 1.48
CA GLY A 31 -15.48 11.16 1.93
C GLY A 31 -15.56 10.05 3.00
N PRO A 32 -16.24 10.24 4.14
CA PRO A 32 -16.25 9.24 5.23
C PRO A 32 -16.95 7.93 4.84
N GLY A 33 -18.02 7.99 4.06
CA GLY A 33 -18.75 6.82 3.58
C GLY A 33 -17.94 6.01 2.58
N LEU A 34 -17.24 6.68 1.67
CA LEU A 34 -16.38 6.04 0.68
C LEU A 34 -15.17 5.36 1.34
N VAL A 35 -14.47 6.04 2.26
CA VAL A 35 -13.36 5.45 3.01
C VAL A 35 -13.81 4.20 3.78
N SER A 36 -14.97 4.25 4.45
CA SER A 36 -15.54 3.11 5.16
C SER A 36 -15.84 1.94 4.21
N SER A 37 -16.38 2.23 3.02
CA SER A 37 -16.64 1.22 1.98
C SER A 37 -15.34 0.55 1.50
N ILE A 38 -14.27 1.33 1.28
CA ILE A 38 -12.97 0.80 0.88
C ILE A 38 -12.39 -0.10 1.99
N ILE A 39 -12.39 0.36 3.24
CA ILE A 39 -11.91 -0.44 4.39
C ILE A 39 -12.69 -1.76 4.50
N ASN A 40 -14.00 -1.74 4.29
CA ASN A 40 -14.82 -2.95 4.31
C ASN A 40 -14.47 -3.90 3.15
N ARG A 41 -14.16 -3.38 1.95
CA ARG A 41 -13.66 -4.20 0.84
C ARG A 41 -12.29 -4.80 1.15
N MET A 42 -11.38 -4.01 1.72
CA MET A 42 -10.07 -4.52 2.17
C MET A 42 -10.20 -5.65 3.18
N GLU A 43 -11.10 -5.50 4.17
CA GLU A 43 -11.33 -6.52 5.18
C GLU A 43 -11.92 -7.80 4.58
N ARG A 44 -12.87 -7.70 3.62
CA ARG A 44 -13.36 -8.88 2.88
C ARG A 44 -12.24 -9.54 2.09
N ASN A 45 -11.47 -8.75 1.31
CA ASN A 45 -10.33 -9.29 0.57
C ASN A 45 -9.34 -10.02 1.48
N ARG A 46 -9.00 -9.44 2.64
CA ARG A 46 -8.10 -10.04 3.63
C ARG A 46 -8.61 -11.38 4.15
N ARG A 47 -9.91 -11.52 4.39
CA ARG A 47 -10.53 -12.77 4.86
C ARG A 47 -10.58 -13.85 3.77
N ASP A 48 -10.79 -13.43 2.53
CA ASP A 48 -10.97 -14.32 1.39
C ASP A 48 -9.65 -14.73 0.75
N LEU A 49 -8.56 -14.02 1.07
CA LEU A 49 -7.23 -14.29 0.55
C LEU A 49 -6.63 -15.51 1.24
N ARG A 50 -6.48 -16.60 0.50
CA ARG A 50 -5.87 -17.87 0.96
C ARG A 50 -4.42 -18.00 0.55
N SER A 51 -4.03 -17.36 -0.54
CA SER A 51 -2.67 -17.32 -1.06
C SER A 51 -2.54 -16.21 -2.08
N LEU A 52 -1.30 -15.83 -2.40
CA LEU A 52 -1.00 -14.85 -3.43
C LEU A 52 0.27 -15.25 -4.16
N ARG A 53 0.26 -15.12 -5.48
CA ARG A 53 1.44 -15.02 -6.33
C ARG A 53 1.38 -13.71 -7.11
N ALA A 54 2.49 -13.00 -7.19
CA ALA A 54 2.57 -11.76 -7.96
C ALA A 54 4.01 -11.46 -8.35
N GLY A 55 4.19 -10.66 -9.38
CA GLY A 55 5.42 -9.91 -9.55
C GLY A 55 5.48 -8.81 -8.49
N ILE A 56 6.67 -8.48 -8.02
CA ILE A 56 6.92 -7.41 -7.06
C ILE A 56 7.91 -6.40 -7.62
N GLN A 57 7.56 -5.12 -7.50
CA GLN A 57 8.43 -4.00 -7.83
C GLN A 57 8.60 -3.16 -6.57
N MET A 58 9.83 -2.77 -6.25
CA MET A 58 10.10 -1.89 -5.13
C MET A 58 10.99 -0.74 -5.59
N GLU A 59 10.56 0.48 -5.30
CA GLU A 59 11.36 1.71 -5.43
C GLU A 59 11.77 2.15 -4.04
N LYS A 60 13.06 2.39 -3.85
CA LYS A 60 13.59 3.13 -2.71
C LYS A 60 14.05 4.49 -3.18
N TYR A 61 13.53 5.54 -2.59
CA TYR A 61 13.90 6.92 -2.89
C TYR A 61 14.65 7.53 -1.71
N ASN A 62 15.83 8.04 -1.97
CA ASN A 62 16.62 8.82 -1.02
C ASN A 62 16.36 10.31 -1.26
N ALA A 63 15.73 10.97 -0.30
CA ALA A 63 15.33 12.37 -0.44
C ALA A 63 16.51 13.34 -0.39
N GLN A 64 17.61 12.97 0.26
CA GLN A 64 18.77 13.88 0.42
C GLN A 64 19.57 14.02 -0.88
N VAL A 65 19.70 12.95 -1.65
CA VAL A 65 20.46 12.93 -2.90
C VAL A 65 19.58 12.89 -4.15
N GLY A 66 18.26 12.67 -3.97
CA GLY A 66 17.30 12.58 -5.09
C GLY A 66 17.42 11.29 -5.89
N ASP A 67 18.08 10.26 -5.38
CA ASP A 67 18.36 9.01 -6.10
C ASP A 67 17.27 7.96 -5.86
N LYS A 68 17.17 7.01 -6.79
CA LYS A 68 16.18 5.93 -6.81
C LYS A 68 16.80 4.59 -7.12
N ASP A 69 16.59 3.65 -6.22
CA ASP A 69 16.91 2.26 -6.43
C ASP A 69 15.65 1.47 -6.78
N MET A 70 15.70 0.71 -7.88
CA MET A 70 14.60 -0.11 -8.36
C MET A 70 14.91 -1.60 -8.21
N TYR A 71 13.98 -2.33 -7.60
CA TYR A 71 14.05 -3.77 -7.40
C TYR A 71 12.88 -4.45 -8.10
N PHE A 72 13.15 -5.60 -8.73
CA PHE A 72 12.14 -6.39 -9.44
C PHE A 72 12.30 -7.86 -9.06
N GLY A 73 11.20 -8.54 -8.87
CA GLY A 73 11.19 -9.94 -8.49
C GLY A 73 9.79 -10.54 -8.49
N ASP A 74 9.68 -11.69 -7.82
CA ASP A 74 8.43 -12.40 -7.62
C ASP A 74 8.16 -12.57 -6.13
N VAL A 75 6.89 -12.60 -5.75
CA VAL A 75 6.46 -12.82 -4.38
C VAL A 75 5.42 -13.93 -4.31
N ILE A 76 5.56 -14.79 -3.33
CA ILE A 76 4.51 -15.69 -2.87
C ILE A 76 4.17 -15.39 -1.42
N TYR A 77 2.88 -15.46 -1.11
CA TYR A 77 2.35 -15.13 0.20
C TYR A 77 1.28 -16.14 0.59
N LEU A 78 1.33 -16.59 1.84
CA LEU A 78 0.39 -17.52 2.43
C LEU A 78 -0.03 -17.00 3.81
N PRO A 79 -1.27 -16.49 3.97
CA PRO A 79 -1.77 -16.10 5.28
C PRO A 79 -1.84 -17.31 6.20
N THR A 80 -1.46 -17.12 7.45
CA THR A 80 -1.53 -18.18 8.46
C THR A 80 -2.44 -17.72 9.59
N ALA A 81 -3.43 -18.55 9.94
CA ALA A 81 -4.39 -18.23 11.00
C ALA A 81 -3.68 -17.98 12.33
N GLY A 82 -3.88 -16.78 12.91
CA GLY A 82 -3.35 -16.40 14.22
C GLY A 82 -1.83 -16.25 14.31
N ARG A 83 -1.08 -16.34 13.19
CA ARG A 83 0.38 -16.25 13.13
C ARG A 83 0.83 -15.28 12.04
N GLU A 84 2.14 -14.99 12.02
CA GLU A 84 2.75 -14.27 10.90
C GLU A 84 2.58 -15.07 9.61
N ALA A 85 2.17 -14.39 8.53
CA ALA A 85 2.05 -15.00 7.22
C ALA A 85 3.40 -15.52 6.73
N SER A 86 3.38 -16.60 5.96
CA SER A 86 4.56 -17.05 5.24
C SER A 86 4.72 -16.20 3.98
N VAL A 87 5.94 -15.75 3.73
CA VAL A 87 6.29 -14.88 2.61
C VAL A 87 7.59 -15.34 2.00
N ARG A 88 7.66 -15.39 0.67
CA ARG A 88 8.91 -15.51 -0.05
C ARG A 88 8.98 -14.46 -1.15
N VAL A 89 10.12 -13.78 -1.23
CA VAL A 89 10.41 -12.82 -2.29
C VAL A 89 11.71 -13.26 -2.97
N ASP A 90 11.62 -13.49 -4.27
CA ASP A 90 12.76 -13.81 -5.11
C ASP A 90 13.10 -12.58 -5.96
N TRP A 91 14.07 -11.77 -5.49
CA TRP A 91 14.58 -10.62 -6.23
C TRP A 91 15.43 -11.06 -7.42
N GLN A 92 15.19 -10.48 -8.57
CA GLN A 92 15.92 -10.74 -9.82
C GLN A 92 16.85 -9.57 -10.17
N LYS A 93 16.44 -8.35 -9.85
CA LYS A 93 17.21 -7.11 -10.08
C LYS A 93 17.16 -6.21 -8.83
N PRO A 94 18.21 -5.43 -8.56
CA PRO A 94 19.49 -5.32 -9.29
C PRO A 94 20.38 -6.56 -9.09
N GLN A 95 20.16 -7.33 -8.02
CA GLN A 95 20.90 -8.55 -7.70
C GLN A 95 19.92 -9.67 -7.33
N ARG A 96 20.30 -10.90 -7.61
CA ARG A 96 19.53 -12.07 -7.17
C ARG A 96 19.70 -12.24 -5.66
N GLU A 97 18.58 -12.14 -4.94
CA GLU A 97 18.46 -12.42 -3.53
C GLU A 97 17.13 -13.10 -3.27
N THR A 98 17.08 -14.03 -2.34
CA THR A 98 15.82 -14.65 -1.91
C THR A 98 15.62 -14.40 -0.44
N LEU A 99 14.51 -13.77 -0.07
CA LEU A 99 14.02 -13.65 1.30
C LEU A 99 12.87 -14.62 1.50
N SER A 100 12.98 -15.49 2.50
CA SER A 100 11.87 -16.31 2.96
C SER A 100 11.59 -16.06 4.41
N VAL A 101 10.33 -15.93 4.75
CA VAL A 101 9.81 -15.81 6.12
C VAL A 101 8.75 -16.87 6.31
N SER A 102 8.93 -17.72 7.29
CA SER A 102 7.96 -18.76 7.63
C SER A 102 8.19 -19.28 9.06
N ASN A 103 7.11 -19.62 9.76
CA ASN A 103 7.17 -20.19 11.10
C ASN A 103 8.00 -19.38 12.10
N GLY A 104 7.91 -18.04 12.06
CA GLY A 104 8.63 -17.14 12.95
C GLY A 104 10.13 -17.04 12.68
N LYS A 105 10.60 -17.54 11.54
CA LYS A 105 12.01 -17.48 11.11
C LYS A 105 12.12 -16.81 9.76
N TYR A 106 13.25 -16.15 9.51
CA TYR A 106 13.59 -15.65 8.18
C TYR A 106 14.91 -16.25 7.70
N THR A 107 15.03 -16.35 6.38
CA THR A 107 16.24 -16.67 5.67
C THR A 107 16.39 -15.71 4.51
N LEU A 108 17.49 -14.93 4.50
CA LEU A 108 17.88 -14.10 3.37
C LEU A 108 19.11 -14.72 2.70
N PHE A 109 18.92 -15.29 1.54
CA PHE A 109 19.99 -15.89 0.76
C PHE A 109 20.51 -14.94 -0.31
N ARG A 110 21.81 -14.73 -0.33
CA ARG A 110 22.57 -13.92 -1.28
C ARG A 110 23.53 -14.80 -2.08
N PRO A 111 23.09 -15.31 -3.24
CA PRO A 111 23.89 -16.26 -4.03
C PRO A 111 25.28 -15.71 -4.40
N ARG A 112 25.35 -14.41 -4.79
CA ARG A 112 26.61 -13.77 -5.19
C ARG A 112 27.66 -13.77 -4.08
N LEU A 113 27.24 -13.73 -2.82
CA LEU A 113 28.12 -13.75 -1.66
C LEU A 113 28.31 -15.16 -1.08
N ASN A 114 27.59 -16.14 -1.62
CA ASN A 114 27.46 -17.49 -1.08
C ASN A 114 27.10 -17.48 0.42
N MET A 115 26.18 -16.59 0.83
CA MET A 115 25.81 -16.35 2.22
C MET A 115 24.30 -16.43 2.43
N ALA A 116 23.90 -16.99 3.56
CA ALA A 116 22.53 -16.96 4.04
C ALA A 116 22.46 -16.39 5.46
N TYR A 117 21.69 -15.32 5.63
CA TYR A 117 21.37 -14.75 6.93
C TYR A 117 20.10 -15.41 7.46
N VAL A 118 20.18 -15.98 8.66
CA VAL A 118 19.05 -16.68 9.28
C VAL A 118 18.77 -16.11 10.67
N GLY A 119 17.50 -16.00 11.05
CA GLY A 119 17.14 -15.47 12.35
C GLY A 119 15.64 -15.57 12.64
N ALA A 120 15.25 -15.10 13.82
CA ALA A 120 13.86 -15.02 14.22
C ALA A 120 13.21 -13.73 13.70
N THR A 121 11.92 -13.79 13.33
CA THR A 121 11.19 -12.64 12.75
C THR A 121 10.95 -11.50 13.73
N ASN A 122 10.90 -11.79 15.03
CA ASN A 122 10.75 -10.78 16.07
C ASN A 122 11.92 -9.77 16.14
N SER A 123 13.13 -10.17 15.73
CA SER A 123 14.30 -9.27 15.57
C SER A 123 14.29 -8.51 14.23
N SER A 124 13.47 -8.93 13.25
CA SER A 124 13.52 -8.44 11.88
C SER A 124 12.19 -7.81 11.40
N ARG A 125 11.22 -7.61 12.29
CA ARG A 125 9.89 -7.08 11.96
C ARG A 125 9.94 -5.83 11.07
N SER A 126 10.90 -4.96 11.28
CA SER A 126 11.04 -3.72 10.49
C SER A 126 11.45 -3.97 9.04
N LYS A 127 12.26 -5.03 8.78
CA LYS A 127 12.79 -5.31 7.43
C LYS A 127 11.79 -6.05 6.54
N VAL A 128 11.07 -7.03 7.10
CA VAL A 128 10.09 -7.83 6.35
C VAL A 128 8.79 -7.05 6.11
N SER A 129 8.32 -6.31 7.11
CA SER A 129 7.17 -5.42 6.96
C SER A 129 7.42 -4.32 5.93
N GLY A 130 8.67 -3.85 5.78
CA GLY A 130 9.07 -2.88 4.77
C GLY A 130 9.04 -3.45 3.34
N VAL A 131 9.25 -4.75 3.16
CA VAL A 131 9.29 -5.37 1.82
C VAL A 131 7.89 -5.59 1.24
N LEU A 132 6.92 -5.98 2.05
CA LEU A 132 5.54 -6.24 1.59
C LEU A 132 4.60 -5.06 1.81
N GLY A 133 5.09 -4.02 2.46
CA GLY A 133 4.30 -2.82 2.74
C GLY A 133 3.13 -3.10 3.69
N PHE A 134 2.48 -2.02 4.06
CA PHE A 134 1.24 -2.06 4.81
C PHE A 134 0.11 -2.58 3.93
N GLY A 135 -0.64 -3.57 4.35
CA GLY A 135 -1.93 -3.77 3.74
C GLY A 135 -2.38 -5.19 3.52
N LEU A 136 -1.51 -6.15 3.21
CA LEU A 136 -1.97 -7.51 2.92
C LEU A 136 -2.56 -8.20 4.16
N ASN A 137 -2.07 -7.88 5.36
CA ASN A 137 -2.47 -8.55 6.60
C ASN A 137 -2.97 -7.59 7.70
N VAL A 138 -3.31 -6.35 7.37
CA VAL A 138 -3.83 -5.38 8.35
C VAL A 138 -5.34 -5.45 8.41
N SER A 139 -5.90 -5.80 9.57
CA SER A 139 -7.34 -5.83 9.79
C SER A 139 -7.91 -4.42 9.95
N GLN A 140 -9.21 -4.28 9.72
CA GLN A 140 -9.94 -3.03 9.98
C GLN A 140 -9.74 -2.54 11.43
N ALA A 141 -9.73 -3.44 12.41
CA ALA A 141 -9.51 -3.10 13.81
C ALA A 141 -8.10 -2.52 14.03
N GLN A 142 -7.08 -3.12 13.41
CA GLN A 142 -5.70 -2.62 13.47
C GLN A 142 -5.55 -1.25 12.77
N LEU A 143 -6.22 -1.05 11.63
CA LEU A 143 -6.23 0.26 10.97
C LEU A 143 -6.79 1.34 11.92
N ARG A 144 -7.92 1.08 12.56
CA ARG A 144 -8.55 2.03 13.50
C ARG A 144 -7.73 2.25 14.78
N ALA A 145 -7.07 1.20 15.27
CA ALA A 145 -6.26 1.29 16.49
C ALA A 145 -4.96 2.07 16.28
N ASN A 146 -4.30 1.85 15.15
CA ASN A 146 -2.92 2.30 14.93
C ASN A 146 -2.81 3.58 14.10
N PHE A 147 -3.86 3.98 13.38
CA PHE A 147 -3.84 5.14 12.49
C PHE A 147 -4.95 6.14 12.82
N GLU A 148 -4.67 7.42 12.56
CA GLU A 148 -5.68 8.46 12.49
C GLU A 148 -6.75 8.10 11.44
N PRO A 149 -7.92 8.76 11.41
CA PRO A 149 -8.90 8.53 10.37
C PRO A 149 -8.26 8.60 8.99
N LEU A 150 -8.44 7.54 8.19
CA LEU A 150 -7.83 7.43 6.87
C LEU A 150 -8.32 8.56 5.96
N GLN A 151 -7.40 9.15 5.24
CA GLN A 151 -7.67 10.24 4.31
C GLN A 151 -7.74 9.70 2.88
N LEU A 152 -8.84 9.99 2.19
CA LEU A 152 -8.95 9.74 0.75
C LEU A 152 -8.12 10.79 0.02
N LEU A 153 -7.12 10.34 -0.77
CA LEU A 153 -6.29 11.21 -1.59
C LEU A 153 -6.81 11.31 -3.03
N GLY A 154 -7.50 10.29 -3.51
CA GLY A 154 -8.09 10.28 -4.84
C GLY A 154 -8.32 8.88 -5.40
N GLU A 155 -8.63 8.84 -6.68
CA GLU A 155 -8.77 7.64 -7.49
C GLU A 155 -7.84 7.77 -8.70
N GLY A 156 -7.45 6.64 -9.26
CA GLY A 156 -6.54 6.63 -10.41
C GLY A 156 -6.45 5.26 -11.07
N VAL A 157 -5.61 5.19 -12.09
CA VAL A 157 -5.33 3.95 -12.82
C VAL A 157 -3.82 3.72 -12.80
N LEU A 158 -3.39 2.59 -12.25
CA LEU A 158 -2.01 2.14 -12.31
C LEU A 158 -1.72 1.45 -13.64
N TYR A 159 -0.44 1.30 -13.96
CA TYR A 159 0.02 0.54 -15.12
C TYR A 159 -0.61 -0.86 -15.15
N GLY A 160 -1.03 -1.33 -16.31
CA GLY A 160 -1.82 -2.56 -16.47
C GLY A 160 -3.33 -2.33 -16.31
N ASN A 161 -3.79 -1.08 -16.43
CA ASN A 161 -5.21 -0.70 -16.34
C ASN A 161 -5.88 -1.10 -15.01
N VAL A 162 -5.13 -1.05 -13.91
CA VAL A 162 -5.65 -1.36 -12.57
C VAL A 162 -6.24 -0.11 -11.96
N HIS A 163 -7.58 -0.07 -11.83
CA HIS A 163 -8.29 1.00 -11.13
C HIS A 163 -8.03 0.91 -9.64
N VAL A 164 -7.73 2.03 -9.01
CA VAL A 164 -7.38 2.09 -7.59
C VAL A 164 -7.97 3.31 -6.91
N THR A 165 -8.27 3.15 -5.64
CA THR A 165 -8.51 4.26 -4.72
C THR A 165 -7.29 4.43 -3.82
N TRP A 166 -6.87 5.66 -3.64
CA TRP A 166 -5.64 6.03 -2.95
C TRP A 166 -5.91 6.64 -1.59
N LEU A 167 -5.38 6.02 -0.53
CA LEU A 167 -5.59 6.40 0.86
C LEU A 167 -4.26 6.73 1.55
N LYS A 168 -4.29 7.72 2.45
CA LYS A 168 -3.18 8.06 3.34
C LYS A 168 -3.48 7.60 4.77
N LEU A 169 -2.47 7.01 5.40
CA LEU A 169 -2.46 6.50 6.76
C LEU A 169 -1.42 7.25 7.57
N VAL A 170 -1.87 8.01 8.56
CA VAL A 170 -1.00 8.70 9.52
C VAL A 170 -1.00 7.89 10.81
N PRO A 171 0.17 7.42 11.31
CA PRO A 171 0.20 6.61 12.52
C PRO A 171 -0.15 7.43 13.75
N LYS A 172 -0.89 6.83 14.69
CA LYS A 172 -1.10 7.38 16.04
C LYS A 172 0.17 7.19 16.86
N GLY A 173 0.62 8.25 17.51
CA GLY A 173 1.80 8.19 18.38
C GLY A 173 3.13 8.10 17.67
N LYS A 174 4.15 7.52 18.36
CA LYS A 174 5.53 7.44 17.83
C LYS A 174 5.66 6.28 16.85
N ALA A 175 5.96 6.56 15.59
CA ALA A 175 6.32 5.59 14.58
C ALA A 175 7.67 5.95 13.96
N SER A 176 8.35 4.99 13.33
CA SER A 176 9.60 5.21 12.60
C SER A 176 9.42 5.99 11.29
N TYR A 177 8.20 6.13 10.81
CA TYR A 177 7.84 6.79 9.56
C TYR A 177 6.84 7.94 9.81
N LYS A 178 6.70 8.86 8.85
CA LYS A 178 5.75 9.99 8.88
C LYS A 178 4.33 9.53 8.56
N TYR A 179 4.17 8.84 7.45
CA TYR A 179 2.90 8.32 6.96
C TYR A 179 3.11 7.19 5.96
N ALA A 180 2.06 6.44 5.71
CA ALA A 180 2.00 5.50 4.62
C ALA A 180 0.87 5.87 3.65
N GLU A 181 0.99 5.40 2.42
CA GLU A 181 -0.05 5.51 1.40
C GLU A 181 -0.33 4.12 0.85
N ILE A 182 -1.60 3.84 0.57
CA ILE A 182 -2.04 2.57 -0.01
C ILE A 182 -2.94 2.82 -1.21
N TRP A 183 -2.74 2.06 -2.28
CA TRP A 183 -3.57 2.01 -3.46
C TRP A 183 -4.33 0.69 -3.45
N VAL A 184 -5.63 0.79 -3.34
CA VAL A 184 -6.55 -0.34 -3.19
C VAL A 184 -7.33 -0.51 -4.47
N ASP A 185 -7.32 -1.70 -5.06
CA ASP A 185 -8.10 -2.02 -6.25
C ASP A 185 -9.60 -2.15 -5.96
N ASP A 186 -10.40 -2.32 -7.01
CA ASP A 186 -11.85 -2.46 -6.91
C ASP A 186 -12.30 -3.69 -6.09
N ASN A 187 -11.45 -4.69 -5.96
CA ASN A 187 -11.68 -5.89 -5.15
C ASN A 187 -11.26 -5.72 -3.67
N GLY A 188 -10.71 -4.56 -3.30
CA GLY A 188 -10.21 -4.30 -1.97
C GLY A 188 -8.80 -4.86 -1.72
N MET A 189 -8.05 -5.20 -2.78
CA MET A 189 -6.67 -5.65 -2.66
C MET A 189 -5.74 -4.43 -2.63
N PRO A 190 -4.89 -4.26 -1.60
CA PRO A 190 -3.79 -3.31 -1.64
C PRO A 190 -2.75 -3.76 -2.67
N VAL A 191 -2.72 -3.09 -3.82
CA VAL A 191 -1.82 -3.43 -4.93
C VAL A 191 -0.54 -2.59 -4.94
N GLN A 192 -0.54 -1.46 -4.25
CA GLN A 192 0.64 -0.63 -4.06
C GLN A 192 0.63 0.01 -2.68
N THR A 193 1.80 0.12 -2.08
CA THR A 193 2.00 0.81 -0.79
C THR A 193 3.23 1.70 -0.89
N LYS A 194 3.21 2.85 -0.21
CA LYS A 194 4.35 3.74 -0.05
C LYS A 194 4.49 4.10 1.42
N VAL A 195 5.69 3.97 1.95
CA VAL A 195 6.03 4.42 3.30
C VAL A 195 6.98 5.61 3.17
N VAL A 196 6.66 6.71 3.83
CA VAL A 196 7.51 7.91 3.88
C VAL A 196 8.12 8.02 5.26
N GLU A 197 9.43 7.95 5.33
CA GLU A 197 10.20 8.01 6.57
C GLU A 197 10.32 9.45 7.10
N ARG A 198 10.87 9.60 8.30
CA ARG A 198 10.99 10.93 8.94
C ARG A 198 11.97 11.87 8.23
N ASN A 199 12.93 11.33 7.51
CA ASN A 199 13.91 12.04 6.69
C ASN A 199 13.48 12.26 5.24
N ASP A 200 12.19 12.01 4.93
CA ASP A 200 11.57 12.07 3.61
C ASP A 200 12.00 10.99 2.61
N ASP A 201 12.85 10.06 3.01
CA ASP A 201 13.07 8.85 2.23
C ASP A 201 11.76 8.08 2.07
N SER A 202 11.62 7.37 0.98
CA SER A 202 10.42 6.56 0.81
C SER A 202 10.72 5.21 0.17
N THR A 203 9.89 4.24 0.54
CA THR A 203 9.86 2.91 -0.08
C THR A 203 8.48 2.69 -0.65
N THR A 204 8.40 2.50 -1.96
CA THR A 204 7.16 2.13 -2.67
C THR A 204 7.26 0.67 -3.09
N VAL A 205 6.27 -0.14 -2.72
CA VAL A 205 6.15 -1.54 -3.14
C VAL A 205 4.87 -1.69 -3.95
N ARG A 206 4.98 -2.32 -5.11
CA ARG A 206 3.87 -2.58 -6.02
C ARG A 206 3.81 -4.05 -6.38
N LEU A 207 2.61 -4.60 -6.36
CA LEU A 207 2.30 -5.93 -6.86
C LEU A 207 1.78 -5.83 -8.31
N VAL A 208 2.29 -6.67 -9.17
CA VAL A 208 1.89 -6.75 -10.58
C VAL A 208 1.52 -8.19 -10.94
N ASN A 209 0.64 -8.38 -11.92
CA ASN A 209 0.19 -9.71 -12.34
C ASN A 209 -0.32 -10.56 -11.18
N VAL A 210 -1.13 -9.96 -10.33
CA VAL A 210 -1.64 -10.55 -9.08
C VAL A 210 -2.52 -11.77 -9.37
N GLN A 211 -2.14 -12.92 -8.84
CA GLN A 211 -2.89 -14.18 -8.86
C GLN A 211 -3.34 -14.50 -7.44
N ARG A 212 -4.60 -14.21 -7.15
CA ARG A 212 -5.21 -14.49 -5.84
C ARG A 212 -5.62 -15.95 -5.76
N ASN A 213 -5.39 -16.55 -4.60
CA ASN A 213 -5.78 -17.93 -4.29
C ASN A 213 -5.18 -18.97 -5.25
N ALA A 214 -4.06 -18.64 -5.90
CA ALA A 214 -3.28 -19.59 -6.68
C ALA A 214 -2.70 -20.67 -5.77
N PRO A 215 -2.50 -21.90 -6.25
CA PRO A 215 -1.88 -22.96 -5.46
C PRO A 215 -0.49 -22.53 -4.97
N VAL A 216 -0.28 -22.63 -3.65
CA VAL A 216 1.00 -22.35 -2.97
C VAL A 216 1.21 -23.46 -1.94
N ALA A 217 2.29 -24.22 -2.11
CA ALA A 217 2.66 -25.27 -1.17
C ALA A 217 3.53 -24.70 -0.03
N SER A 218 3.40 -25.26 1.18
CA SER A 218 4.13 -24.78 2.35
C SER A 218 5.65 -24.97 2.26
N ASP A 219 6.10 -25.94 1.49
CA ASP A 219 7.52 -26.20 1.25
C ASP A 219 8.20 -25.16 0.32
N GLU A 220 7.42 -24.39 -0.44
CA GLU A 220 7.95 -23.30 -1.25
C GLU A 220 8.61 -22.19 -0.42
N PHE A 221 8.26 -22.09 0.87
CA PHE A 221 8.89 -21.16 1.82
C PHE A 221 10.17 -21.69 2.43
N GLN A 222 10.52 -22.95 2.20
CA GLN A 222 11.76 -23.55 2.67
C GLN A 222 12.84 -23.41 1.62
N LEU A 223 13.86 -22.57 1.88
CA LEU A 223 14.96 -22.38 0.94
C LEU A 223 15.89 -23.58 0.98
N LYS A 224 16.03 -24.27 -0.15
CA LYS A 224 17.07 -25.29 -0.36
C LYS A 224 18.37 -24.56 -0.66
N LEU A 225 19.22 -24.42 0.37
CA LEU A 225 20.53 -23.77 0.24
C LEU A 225 21.57 -24.77 -0.29
N PRO A 226 22.51 -24.36 -1.18
CA PRO A 226 23.68 -25.15 -1.50
C PRO A 226 24.47 -25.55 -0.26
N GLY A 227 25.15 -26.70 -0.29
CA GLY A 227 25.85 -27.25 0.88
C GLY A 227 27.04 -26.43 1.40
N ASP A 228 27.63 -25.61 0.52
CA ASP A 228 28.77 -24.74 0.80
C ASP A 228 28.39 -23.31 1.23
N VAL A 229 27.09 -23.02 1.39
CA VAL A 229 26.60 -21.69 1.79
C VAL A 229 26.99 -21.39 3.24
N LYS A 230 27.66 -20.25 3.44
CA LYS A 230 27.96 -19.74 4.78
C LYS A 230 26.69 -19.19 5.44
N LYS A 231 26.27 -19.82 6.53
CA LYS A 231 25.14 -19.35 7.35
C LYS A 231 25.64 -18.36 8.40
N VAL A 232 24.95 -17.21 8.51
CA VAL A 232 25.23 -16.15 9.47
C VAL A 232 23.96 -15.91 10.27
N ASN A 233 24.07 -15.91 11.60
CA ASN A 233 22.95 -15.53 12.47
C ASN A 233 22.78 -14.02 12.42
N GLY A 234 21.52 -13.55 12.25
CA GLY A 234 21.13 -12.15 12.13
C GLY A 234 20.22 -11.68 13.24
#